data_0daa0ebbac357dd4fcdcef1d72127587
#
_entry.id   0daa0ebbac357dd4fcdcef1d72127587
#
_cell.length_a   1.000
_cell.length_b   1.000
_cell.length_c   1.000
_cell.angle_alpha   90.00
_cell.angle_beta   90.00
_cell.angle_gamma   90.00
#
_symmetry.space_group_name_H-M   'P 1'
#
loop_
_entity.id
_entity.type
_entity.pdbx_description
1 polymer ?
#
loop_
_entity_poly.entity_id
_entity_poly.type
_entity_poly.pdbx_seq_one_letter_code
_entity_poly.pdbx_strand_id
1 'polypeptide(L)'
;LGDVYKRQLEILKETAKYIKSVTKTPIRINTNGLSDLINKRETPAEFKGLVDIISISLNASDAKAYDEITRPSFKGVNCFEEMLSFAKRVKEFVPEVMLTVVDIIGEEEIKKSQAVADSVGIHLRVREYVD
;
A
#
# COMPACT_ATOMS: atom_id res chain seq x y z
N LEU A 1 -10.92 -10.09 -14.44
CA LEU A 1 -9.78 -9.66 -13.62
C LEU A 1 -10.24 -8.95 -12.33
N GLY A 2 -11.21 -8.07 -12.44
CA GLY A 2 -11.76 -7.36 -11.29
C GLY A 2 -12.35 -8.29 -10.23
N ASP A 3 -13.00 -9.36 -10.63
CA ASP A 3 -13.59 -10.33 -9.70
C ASP A 3 -12.53 -11.09 -8.89
N VAL A 4 -11.38 -11.38 -9.51
CA VAL A 4 -10.28 -12.06 -8.82
C VAL A 4 -9.72 -11.16 -7.72
N TYR A 5 -9.50 -9.88 -8.01
CA TYR A 5 -8.98 -8.93 -7.03
C TYR A 5 -9.97 -8.64 -5.91
N LYS A 6 -11.27 -8.59 -6.23
CA LYS A 6 -12.32 -8.44 -5.22
C LYS A 6 -12.34 -9.63 -4.26
N ARG A 7 -12.17 -10.85 -4.77
CA ARG A 7 -12.07 -12.05 -3.95
C ARG A 7 -10.86 -12.04 -3.05
N GLN A 8 -9.74 -11.46 -3.52
CA GLN A 8 -8.52 -11.37 -2.71
C GLN A 8 -8.76 -10.59 -1.41
N LEU A 9 -9.48 -9.47 -1.48
CA LEU A 9 -9.78 -8.70 -0.28
C LEU A 9 -10.65 -9.51 0.70
N GLU A 10 -11.69 -10.18 0.23
CA GLU A 10 -12.55 -10.98 1.09
C GLU A 10 -11.81 -12.15 1.74
N ILE A 11 -10.97 -12.84 0.97
CA ILE A 11 -10.14 -13.93 1.47
C ILE A 11 -9.14 -13.40 2.51
N LEU A 12 -8.52 -12.27 2.26
CA LEU A 12 -7.59 -11.63 3.19
C LEU A 12 -8.28 -11.33 4.51
N LYS A 13 -9.48 -10.75 4.47
CA LYS A 13 -10.24 -10.42 5.66
C LYS A 13 -10.63 -11.66 6.46
N GLU A 14 -11.09 -12.71 5.80
CA GLU A 14 -11.44 -13.97 6.46
C GLU A 14 -10.22 -14.64 7.07
N THR A 15 -9.10 -14.65 6.36
CA THR A 15 -7.83 -15.19 6.85
C THR A 15 -7.36 -14.42 8.08
N ALA A 16 -7.42 -13.10 8.03
CA ALA A 16 -7.02 -12.25 9.14
C ALA A 16 -7.90 -12.50 10.37
N LYS A 17 -9.22 -12.62 10.19
CA LYS A 17 -10.14 -12.95 11.27
C LYS A 17 -9.80 -14.28 11.92
N TYR A 18 -9.51 -15.30 11.10
CA TYR A 18 -9.13 -16.62 11.61
C TYR A 18 -7.84 -16.55 12.42
N ILE A 19 -6.80 -15.91 11.88
CA ILE A 19 -5.51 -15.78 12.58
C ILE A 19 -5.70 -15.04 13.91
N LYS A 20 -6.47 -13.96 13.93
CA LYS A 20 -6.74 -13.20 15.16
C LYS A 20 -7.49 -14.02 16.20
N SER A 21 -8.30 -14.99 15.76
CA SER A 21 -9.05 -15.84 16.67
C SER A 21 -8.20 -16.90 17.35
N VAL A 22 -7.06 -17.31 16.75
CA VAL A 22 -6.23 -18.41 17.24
C VAL A 22 -4.87 -17.97 17.78
N THR A 23 -4.44 -16.72 17.50
CA THR A 23 -3.13 -16.23 17.94
C THR A 23 -3.15 -14.72 18.12
N LYS A 24 -2.17 -14.21 18.89
CA LYS A 24 -1.95 -12.77 19.10
C LYS A 24 -0.85 -12.23 18.18
N THR A 25 -0.38 -13.01 17.21
CA THR A 25 0.66 -12.59 16.29
C THR A 25 0.18 -11.40 15.43
N PRO A 26 0.98 -10.32 15.30
CA PRO A 26 0.63 -9.21 14.43
C PRO A 26 0.49 -9.65 12.97
N ILE A 27 -0.50 -9.08 12.29
CA ILE A 27 -0.74 -9.36 10.86
C ILE A 27 -0.21 -8.19 10.04
N ARG A 28 0.67 -8.50 9.08
CA ARG A 28 1.23 -7.55 8.15
C ARG A 28 0.78 -7.88 6.74
N ILE A 29 0.38 -6.87 5.98
CA ILE A 29 0.13 -7.02 4.55
C ILE A 29 0.99 -6.06 3.74
N ASN A 30 1.34 -6.49 2.53
CA ASN A 30 2.02 -5.67 1.54
C ASN A 30 1.03 -5.42 0.41
N THR A 31 0.91 -4.17 -0.03
CA THR A 31 -0.07 -3.80 -1.04
C THR A 31 0.49 -2.72 -1.97
N ASN A 32 -0.13 -2.59 -3.14
CA ASN A 32 0.18 -1.50 -4.04
C ASN A 32 -0.65 -0.23 -3.75
N GLY A 33 -1.56 -0.28 -2.77
CA GLY A 33 -2.38 0.87 -2.38
C GLY A 33 -3.55 1.17 -3.31
N LEU A 34 -3.89 0.27 -4.21
CA LEU A 34 -4.95 0.48 -5.21
C LEU A 34 -6.24 -0.29 -4.88
N SER A 35 -6.39 -0.72 -3.64
CA SER A 35 -7.55 -1.51 -3.19
C SER A 35 -8.88 -0.82 -3.47
N ASP A 36 -8.95 0.50 -3.26
CA ASP A 36 -10.19 1.26 -3.48
C ASP A 36 -10.59 1.28 -4.95
N LEU A 37 -9.61 1.44 -5.86
CA LEU A 37 -9.87 1.37 -7.29
C LEU A 37 -10.33 -0.01 -7.73
N ILE A 38 -9.66 -1.05 -7.24
CA ILE A 38 -9.95 -2.44 -7.59
C ILE A 38 -11.34 -2.83 -7.13
N ASN A 39 -11.72 -2.46 -5.92
CA ASN A 39 -12.99 -2.84 -5.32
C ASN A 39 -14.12 -1.83 -5.57
N LYS A 40 -13.83 -0.71 -6.19
CA LYS A 40 -14.77 0.37 -6.51
C LYS A 40 -15.50 0.90 -5.26
N ARG A 41 -14.81 0.94 -4.14
CA ARG A 41 -15.30 1.47 -2.86
C ARG A 41 -14.13 1.82 -1.96
N GLU A 42 -14.38 2.61 -0.93
CA GLU A 42 -13.36 2.87 0.09
C GLU A 42 -13.17 1.65 0.98
N THR A 43 -11.95 1.12 1.04
CA THR A 43 -11.64 -0.10 1.78
C THR A 43 -10.88 0.09 3.10
N PRO A 44 -10.27 1.28 3.43
CA PRO A 44 -9.44 1.39 4.62
C PRO A 44 -10.10 0.95 5.92
N ALA A 45 -11.37 1.30 6.14
CA ALA A 45 -12.09 0.92 7.35
C ALA A 45 -12.27 -0.58 7.50
N GLU A 46 -12.22 -1.34 6.41
CA GLU A 46 -12.39 -2.79 6.41
C GLU A 46 -11.19 -3.51 7.03
N PHE A 47 -10.04 -2.84 7.12
CA PHE A 47 -8.83 -3.40 7.75
C PHE A 47 -8.79 -3.18 9.26
N LYS A 48 -9.67 -2.37 9.81
CA LYS A 48 -9.69 -2.05 11.24
C LYS A 48 -9.87 -3.32 12.09
N GLY A 49 -8.96 -3.52 13.03
CA GLY A 49 -9.00 -4.67 13.90
C GLY A 49 -8.55 -5.99 13.29
N LEU A 50 -8.25 -6.01 12.00
CA LEU A 50 -7.81 -7.20 11.29
C LEU A 50 -6.33 -7.18 10.92
N VAL A 51 -5.79 -6.00 10.60
CA VAL A 51 -4.43 -5.83 10.15
C VAL A 51 -3.71 -4.86 11.07
N ASP A 52 -2.49 -5.19 11.45
CA ASP A 52 -1.67 -4.38 12.37
C ASP A 52 -0.67 -3.51 11.63
N ILE A 53 -0.15 -3.98 10.51
CA ILE A 53 0.89 -3.30 9.73
C ILE A 53 0.53 -3.37 8.24
N ILE A 54 0.55 -2.23 7.56
CA ILE A 54 0.41 -2.16 6.10
C ILE A 54 1.66 -1.52 5.51
N SER A 55 2.30 -2.24 4.58
CA SER A 55 3.40 -1.73 3.76
C SER A 55 2.89 -1.47 2.36
N ILE A 56 3.03 -0.24 1.89
CA ILE A 56 2.57 0.16 0.56
C ILE A 56 3.79 0.46 -0.30
N SER A 57 3.88 -0.20 -1.46
CA SER A 57 4.97 0.01 -2.41
C SER A 57 4.82 1.38 -3.08
N LEU A 58 5.76 2.28 -2.82
CA LEU A 58 5.77 3.61 -3.43
C LEU A 58 6.25 3.55 -4.87
N ASN A 59 7.26 2.72 -5.15
CA ASN A 59 7.84 2.46 -6.46
C ASN A 59 8.59 3.63 -7.09
N ALA A 60 8.05 4.84 -7.02
CA ALA A 60 8.65 6.03 -7.63
C ALA A 60 8.27 7.29 -6.86
N SER A 61 8.96 8.39 -7.14
CA SER A 61 8.76 9.65 -6.42
C SER A 61 7.77 10.60 -7.11
N ASP A 62 7.29 10.26 -8.29
CA ASP A 62 6.29 11.06 -9.02
C ASP A 62 5.38 10.17 -9.87
N ALA A 63 4.26 10.75 -10.31
CA ALA A 63 3.22 10.03 -11.02
C ALA A 63 3.70 9.45 -12.35
N LYS A 64 4.53 10.19 -13.08
CA LYS A 64 5.03 9.76 -14.40
C LYS A 64 5.93 8.53 -14.25
N ALA A 65 6.91 8.60 -13.35
CA ALA A 65 7.81 7.48 -13.10
C ALA A 65 7.06 6.28 -12.53
N TYR A 66 6.08 6.53 -11.66
CA TYR A 66 5.22 5.47 -11.12
C TYR A 66 4.49 4.72 -12.23
N ASP A 67 3.87 5.45 -13.17
CA ASP A 67 3.15 4.82 -14.28
C ASP A 67 4.09 4.04 -15.21
N GLU A 68 5.30 4.54 -15.44
CA GLU A 68 6.30 3.85 -16.28
C GLU A 68 6.75 2.54 -15.63
N ILE A 69 6.91 2.51 -14.32
CA ILE A 69 7.38 1.33 -13.59
C ILE A 69 6.26 0.32 -13.39
N THR A 70 5.09 0.77 -12.96
CA THR A 70 3.99 -0.12 -12.56
C THR A 70 3.06 -0.49 -13.69
N ARG A 71 2.98 0.33 -14.74
CA ARG A 71 2.08 0.15 -15.89
C ARG A 71 0.67 -0.27 -15.46
N PRO A 72 0.00 0.57 -14.65
CA PRO A 72 -1.31 0.18 -14.09
C PRO A 72 -2.37 0.03 -15.16
N SER A 73 -3.34 -0.85 -14.91
CA SER A 73 -4.44 -1.12 -15.84
C SER A 73 -5.52 -0.03 -15.83
N PHE A 74 -5.46 0.92 -14.90
CA PHE A 74 -6.48 1.96 -14.74
C PHE A 74 -6.13 3.18 -15.59
N LYS A 75 -6.59 3.21 -16.82
CA LYS A 75 -6.35 4.33 -17.74
C LYS A 75 -7.13 5.56 -17.32
N GLY A 76 -6.53 6.73 -17.45
CA GLY A 76 -7.17 8.00 -17.12
C GLY A 76 -7.23 8.30 -15.62
N VAL A 77 -6.67 7.45 -14.78
CA VAL A 77 -6.63 7.62 -13.33
C VAL A 77 -5.17 7.84 -12.88
N ASN A 78 -4.96 8.84 -12.02
CA ASN A 78 -3.65 9.04 -11.40
C ASN A 78 -3.46 8.04 -10.27
N CYS A 79 -2.94 6.85 -10.59
CA CYS A 79 -2.75 5.78 -9.62
C CYS A 79 -1.77 6.14 -8.50
N PHE A 80 -0.79 6.98 -8.80
CA PHE A 80 0.15 7.47 -7.79
C PHE A 80 -0.57 8.27 -6.71
N GLU A 81 -1.43 9.22 -7.11
CA GLU A 81 -2.24 10.00 -6.16
C GLU A 81 -3.24 9.11 -5.41
N GLU A 82 -3.84 8.15 -6.07
CA GLU A 82 -4.77 7.21 -5.43
C GLU A 82 -4.05 6.36 -4.37
N MET A 83 -2.84 5.91 -4.66
CA MET A 83 -2.03 5.15 -3.70
C MET A 83 -1.71 6.00 -2.47
N LEU A 84 -1.32 7.25 -2.66
CA LEU A 84 -1.02 8.16 -1.55
C LEU A 84 -2.27 8.49 -0.74
N SER A 85 -3.40 8.68 -1.41
CA SER A 85 -4.68 8.92 -0.76
C SER A 85 -5.11 7.72 0.09
N PHE A 86 -4.96 6.52 -0.44
CA PHE A 86 -5.22 5.29 0.31
C PHE A 86 -4.33 5.22 1.56
N ALA A 87 -3.04 5.52 1.42
CA ALA A 87 -2.10 5.49 2.54
C ALA A 87 -2.53 6.44 3.67
N LYS A 88 -2.97 7.65 3.32
CA LYS A 88 -3.46 8.63 4.30
C LYS A 88 -4.72 8.14 5.01
N ARG A 89 -5.65 7.55 4.26
CA ARG A 89 -6.93 7.10 4.81
C ARG A 89 -6.77 5.86 5.68
N VAL A 90 -5.96 4.91 5.24
CA VAL A 90 -5.78 3.66 6.00
C VAL A 90 -5.04 3.86 7.32
N LYS A 91 -4.25 4.91 7.43
CA LYS A 91 -3.56 5.29 8.65
C LYS A 91 -4.52 5.56 9.83
N GLU A 92 -5.75 5.94 9.54
CA GLU A 92 -6.76 6.16 10.57
C GLU A 92 -7.28 4.86 11.19
N PHE A 93 -7.13 3.73 10.49
CA PHE A 93 -7.72 2.46 10.89
C PHE A 93 -6.70 1.38 11.26
N VAL A 94 -5.46 1.51 10.79
CA VAL A 94 -4.39 0.52 11.00
C VAL A 94 -3.28 1.17 11.83
N PRO A 95 -2.81 0.49 12.90
CA PRO A 95 -1.83 1.07 13.82
C PRO A 95 -0.52 1.49 13.17
N GLU A 96 -0.03 0.74 12.20
CA GLU A 96 1.25 1.03 11.55
C GLU A 96 1.11 0.96 10.03
N VAL A 97 1.39 2.09 9.36
CA VAL A 97 1.36 2.20 7.90
C VAL A 97 2.68 2.78 7.44
N MET A 98 3.27 2.18 6.41
CA MET A 98 4.53 2.66 5.86
C MET A 98 4.53 2.59 4.34
N LEU A 99 5.29 3.49 3.71
CA LEU A 99 5.61 3.42 2.30
C LEU A 99 6.97 2.74 2.16
N THR A 100 7.16 1.95 1.12
CA THR A 100 8.43 1.25 0.89
C THR A 100 8.98 1.54 -0.48
N VAL A 101 10.30 1.63 -0.55
CA VAL A 101 11.06 1.69 -1.81
C VAL A 101 12.24 0.73 -1.69
N VAL A 102 12.80 0.34 -2.83
CA VAL A 102 13.98 -0.53 -2.88
C VAL A 102 15.21 0.34 -3.14
N ASP A 103 16.32 0.09 -2.46
CA ASP A 103 17.52 0.93 -2.50
C ASP A 103 18.16 1.04 -3.89
N ILE A 104 17.86 0.12 -4.79
CA ILE A 104 18.36 0.13 -6.17
C ILE A 104 17.97 1.39 -6.96
N ILE A 105 16.95 2.13 -6.51
CA ILE A 105 16.51 3.36 -7.18
C ILE A 105 17.52 4.51 -7.03
N GLY A 106 18.48 4.40 -6.11
CA GLY A 106 19.53 5.38 -5.90
C GLY A 106 19.21 6.46 -4.87
N GLU A 107 20.24 7.10 -4.35
CA GLU A 107 20.11 8.06 -3.23
C GLU A 107 19.20 9.25 -3.55
N GLU A 108 19.29 9.81 -4.75
CA GLU A 108 18.44 10.95 -5.13
C GLU A 108 16.96 10.59 -5.15
N GLU A 109 16.61 9.44 -5.71
CA GLU A 109 15.24 8.97 -5.73
C GLU A 109 14.75 8.63 -4.33
N ILE A 110 15.62 8.10 -3.48
CA ILE A 110 15.27 7.85 -2.06
C ILE A 110 14.95 9.16 -1.36
N LYS A 111 15.73 10.21 -1.58
CA LYS A 111 15.46 11.54 -0.99
C LYS A 111 14.14 12.12 -1.47
N LYS A 112 13.84 12.00 -2.76
CA LYS A 112 12.56 12.44 -3.33
C LYS A 112 11.39 11.63 -2.76
N SER A 113 11.59 10.33 -2.61
CA SER A 113 10.59 9.45 -2.01
C SER A 113 10.34 9.78 -0.54
N GLN A 114 11.39 10.14 0.19
CA GLN A 114 11.26 10.60 1.57
C GLN A 114 10.43 11.89 1.65
N ALA A 115 10.65 12.83 0.72
CA ALA A 115 9.86 14.05 0.67
C ALA A 115 8.38 13.76 0.39
N VAL A 116 8.08 12.79 -0.47
CA VAL A 116 6.71 12.35 -0.73
C VAL A 116 6.09 11.76 0.54
N ALA A 117 6.80 10.87 1.21
CA ALA A 117 6.32 10.26 2.45
C ALA A 117 6.07 11.31 3.53
N ASP A 118 6.96 12.28 3.67
CA ASP A 118 6.81 13.39 4.62
C ASP A 118 5.57 14.22 4.30
N SER A 119 5.29 14.44 3.01
CA SER A 119 4.14 15.24 2.58
C SER A 119 2.80 14.63 2.98
N VAL A 120 2.76 13.30 3.13
CA VAL A 120 1.55 12.58 3.56
C VAL A 120 1.62 12.10 5.00
N GLY A 121 2.72 12.41 5.70
CA GLY A 121 2.89 12.06 7.12
C GLY A 121 3.04 10.58 7.37
N ILE A 122 3.66 9.83 6.45
CA ILE A 122 3.82 8.38 6.54
C ILE A 122 5.30 8.04 6.53
N HIS A 123 5.70 7.06 7.34
CA HIS A 123 7.06 6.58 7.41
C HIS A 123 7.49 5.94 6.08
N LEU A 124 8.70 6.26 5.62
CA LEU A 124 9.33 5.59 4.47
C LEU A 124 10.31 4.55 4.97
N ARG A 125 10.15 3.32 4.48
CA ARG A 125 11.11 2.25 4.71
C ARG A 125 11.86 1.96 3.42
N VAL A 126 13.18 2.03 3.48
CA VAL A 126 14.03 1.65 2.35
C VAL A 126 14.42 0.18 2.53
N ARG A 127 14.06 -0.64 1.55
CA ARG A 127 14.36 -2.07 1.58
C ARG A 127 15.62 -2.33 0.76
N GLU A 128 16.48 -3.22 1.27
CA GLU A 128 17.65 -3.67 0.55
C GLU A 128 17.25 -4.55 -0.63
N TYR A 129 17.83 -4.27 -1.80
CA TYR A 129 17.63 -5.12 -2.97
C TYR A 129 18.40 -6.42 -2.80
N VAL A 130 17.71 -7.53 -2.99
CA VAL A 130 18.29 -8.87 -2.88
C VAL A 130 17.94 -9.64 -4.16
N ASP A 131 18.97 -10.16 -4.84
CA ASP A 131 18.79 -10.98 -6.04
C ASP A 131 18.11 -12.32 -5.73
#